data_bce51f1b9f1f5bfe385fb23c00425e1e
#
_entry.id   bce51f1b9f1f5bfe385fb23c00425e1e
#
_cell.length_a   1.000
_cell.length_b   1.000
_cell.length_c   1.000
_cell.angle_alpha   90.00
_cell.angle_beta   90.00
_cell.angle_gamma   90.00
#
_symmetry.space_group_name_H-M   'P 1'
#
loop_
_entity.id
_entity.type
_entity.pdbx_description
1 polymer ?
#
loop_
_entity_poly.entity_id
_entity_poly.type
_entity_poly.pdbx_seq_one_letter_code
_entity_poly.pdbx_strand_id
1 'polypeptide(L)'
;MQSFGQDSYLLTRPSWEEMEQPGRIFRWQGYEGGPEVIVVHPPFFNSHELTVEGVSECIERLPEGYEHTLLCLGVGDHGGGPTEAQIAWVREHREAIDGWRMEFSTLDGYVEIARQSRDRLPTVVGELQPHAIGCYSVYRPVKVALRRAEHLLAQAELLSQHDEETRQALDDGWKRVAFHHFHDTLAGSCTPTAYISVLDQLGGACAAADEALHFELRRRIVDLPDDSLQRIVMLNANDVPFHGFLEHEPWIGPWAKRWLKDCYLVDENDQPVPFQTMDPEPIAFSDRNDTVLPRIFFRADLEPGELRVVRIARGGSNGTKLGIKVEANEAISSDSGARWSMAGLAWGDGPTLPVGLSLLRDMSDTWSHGLLRFSEEAMEKVSWGDPKIIDSGPLMASAIVSGTIGESKLTAEWRVFAGEPYIELKLDVFWAERFRILKMEISTPSPSDIRLDGVMGTNLGRKNDGSELPMRDWTLLGDAASPRLAVVAPDVYGLDARPERARLTLLRSSMMAQHDPAPPLAPRAVISDQGAHTFRFRFFFGESLSVEDLDRHASAMQRPVVVTDATGGMPTIY
;
A
#
# COMPACT_ATOMS: atom_id res chain seq x y z
N MET A 1 -8.47 14.16 -8.09
CA MET A 1 -9.58 14.30 -9.06
C MET A 1 -9.32 15.48 -10.01
N GLN A 2 -9.26 16.71 -9.54
CA GLN A 2 -9.11 17.89 -10.40
C GLN A 2 -7.80 17.89 -11.23
N SER A 3 -6.69 17.40 -10.69
CA SER A 3 -5.43 17.21 -11.44
C SER A 3 -5.55 16.28 -12.65
N PHE A 4 -6.60 15.46 -12.70
CA PHE A 4 -6.94 14.59 -13.83
C PHE A 4 -8.13 15.11 -14.65
N GLY A 5 -8.49 16.41 -14.51
CA GLY A 5 -9.58 17.02 -15.25
C GLY A 5 -10.98 16.68 -14.73
N GLN A 6 -11.11 16.03 -13.59
CA GLN A 6 -12.40 15.75 -12.96
C GLN A 6 -12.82 16.92 -12.07
N ASP A 7 -13.96 17.52 -12.37
CA ASP A 7 -14.53 18.67 -11.66
C ASP A 7 -15.86 18.39 -10.97
N SER A 8 -16.33 17.14 -11.05
CA SER A 8 -17.56 16.69 -10.42
C SER A 8 -17.43 15.29 -9.80
N TYR A 9 -18.25 15.01 -8.81
CA TYR A 9 -18.26 13.75 -8.08
C TYR A 9 -19.69 13.38 -7.66
N LEU A 10 -20.12 12.17 -7.99
CA LEU A 10 -21.38 11.61 -7.51
C LEU A 10 -21.14 10.87 -6.20
N LEU A 11 -21.65 11.41 -5.11
CA LEU A 11 -21.50 10.87 -3.77
C LEU A 11 -22.69 9.98 -3.42
N THR A 12 -22.42 8.76 -2.95
CA THR A 12 -23.44 7.87 -2.39
C THR A 12 -23.19 7.56 -0.92
N ARG A 13 -21.94 7.63 -0.52
CA ARG A 13 -21.44 7.47 0.85
C ARG A 13 -20.34 8.48 1.14
N PRO A 14 -20.23 9.01 2.37
CA PRO A 14 -21.01 8.68 3.57
C PRO A 14 -22.47 9.13 3.49
N SER A 15 -23.35 8.44 4.24
CA SER A 15 -24.74 8.86 4.41
C SER A 15 -24.84 10.11 5.31
N TRP A 16 -26.04 10.67 5.40
CA TRP A 16 -26.31 11.83 6.27
C TRP A 16 -26.11 11.53 7.77
N GLU A 17 -26.27 10.26 8.17
CA GLU A 17 -26.09 9.79 9.54
C GLU A 17 -24.61 9.60 9.90
N GLU A 18 -23.78 9.29 8.89
CA GLU A 18 -22.34 9.08 9.06
C GLU A 18 -21.55 10.39 9.06
N MET A 19 -22.03 11.37 8.28
CA MET A 19 -21.38 12.66 8.13
C MET A 19 -22.41 13.77 7.84
N GLU A 20 -22.36 14.86 8.60
CA GLU A 20 -23.15 16.05 8.31
C GLU A 20 -22.71 16.68 6.97
N GLN A 21 -23.67 16.98 6.12
CA GLN A 21 -23.48 17.57 4.81
C GLN A 21 -24.39 18.79 4.66
N PRO A 22 -23.96 19.84 3.93
CA PRO A 22 -24.72 21.09 3.82
C PRO A 22 -25.94 20.99 2.89
N GLY A 23 -26.09 19.89 2.16
CA GLY A 23 -27.19 19.68 1.22
C GLY A 23 -26.83 18.64 0.16
N ARG A 24 -27.76 18.41 -0.78
CA ARG A 24 -27.62 17.41 -1.86
C ARG A 24 -26.62 17.80 -2.94
N ILE A 25 -26.17 19.04 -2.92
CA ILE A 25 -25.16 19.55 -3.84
C ILE A 25 -24.30 20.59 -3.13
N PHE A 26 -22.99 20.48 -3.28
CA PHE A 26 -22.02 21.37 -2.63
C PHE A 26 -20.69 21.35 -3.37
N ARG A 27 -19.82 22.32 -3.04
CA ARG A 27 -18.40 22.29 -3.46
C ARG A 27 -17.58 21.57 -2.40
N TRP A 28 -16.67 20.75 -2.83
CA TRP A 28 -15.77 20.01 -1.94
C TRP A 28 -14.33 20.39 -2.20
N GLN A 29 -13.61 20.70 -1.11
CA GLN A 29 -12.17 20.88 -1.07
C GLN A 29 -11.57 19.83 -0.12
N GLY A 30 -10.58 19.07 -0.56
CA GLY A 30 -9.89 18.11 0.31
C GLY A 30 -9.15 18.77 1.47
N TYR A 31 -8.70 20.02 1.29
CA TYR A 31 -8.07 20.88 2.30
C TYR A 31 -8.39 22.35 2.00
N GLU A 32 -8.26 23.20 3.01
CA GLU A 32 -8.60 24.62 2.90
C GLU A 32 -7.78 25.32 1.80
N GLY A 33 -8.47 26.02 0.89
CA GLY A 33 -7.85 26.68 -0.26
C GLY A 33 -7.41 25.72 -1.38
N GLY A 34 -7.71 24.42 -1.25
CA GLY A 34 -7.45 23.42 -2.27
C GLY A 34 -8.38 23.52 -3.48
N PRO A 35 -8.11 22.71 -4.51
CA PRO A 35 -8.97 22.64 -5.68
C PRO A 35 -10.38 22.15 -5.33
N GLU A 36 -11.39 22.69 -6.02
CA GLU A 36 -12.80 22.41 -5.76
C GLU A 36 -13.41 21.45 -6.78
N VAL A 37 -14.23 20.54 -6.29
CA VAL A 37 -15.05 19.62 -7.10
C VAL A 37 -16.51 19.82 -6.70
N ILE A 38 -17.42 19.83 -7.69
CA ILE A 38 -18.86 19.83 -7.41
C ILE A 38 -19.27 18.43 -7.00
N VAL A 39 -19.84 18.29 -5.81
CA VAL A 39 -20.37 17.03 -5.30
C VAL A 39 -21.87 17.03 -5.41
N VAL A 40 -22.43 15.97 -5.98
CA VAL A 40 -23.86 15.70 -6.06
C VAL A 40 -24.16 14.47 -5.24
N HIS A 41 -25.09 14.58 -4.28
CA HIS A 41 -25.55 13.46 -3.45
C HIS A 41 -27.04 13.19 -3.71
N PRO A 42 -27.39 12.50 -4.81
CA PRO A 42 -28.77 12.23 -5.14
C PRO A 42 -29.34 11.09 -4.30
N PRO A 43 -30.65 11.04 -4.08
CA PRO A 43 -31.29 9.82 -3.63
C PRO A 43 -31.27 8.77 -4.75
N PHE A 44 -31.17 7.50 -4.35
CA PHE A 44 -31.26 6.36 -5.23
C PHE A 44 -32.57 5.64 -4.99
N PHE A 45 -33.36 5.50 -6.05
CA PHE A 45 -34.58 4.70 -6.02
C PHE A 45 -34.31 3.36 -6.67
N ASN A 46 -34.11 2.35 -5.86
CA ASN A 46 -33.87 0.96 -6.26
C ASN A 46 -35.13 0.08 -6.06
N SER A 47 -36.27 0.67 -5.74
CA SER A 47 -37.57 -0.02 -5.69
C SER A 47 -38.29 -0.01 -7.04
N HIS A 48 -39.20 -0.96 -7.23
CA HIS A 48 -40.03 -1.02 -8.46
C HIS A 48 -41.04 0.10 -8.56
N GLU A 49 -41.53 0.65 -7.44
CA GLU A 49 -42.58 1.65 -7.39
C GLU A 49 -42.00 3.03 -7.08
N LEU A 50 -42.41 4.01 -7.90
CA LEU A 50 -42.19 5.42 -7.65
C LEU A 50 -43.49 6.01 -7.09
N THR A 51 -43.36 6.85 -6.07
CA THR A 51 -44.46 7.63 -5.52
C THR A 51 -44.12 9.11 -5.54
N VAL A 52 -45.15 9.98 -5.56
CA VAL A 52 -44.94 11.44 -5.51
C VAL A 52 -44.23 11.84 -4.23
N GLU A 53 -44.60 11.24 -3.10
CA GLU A 53 -43.96 11.46 -1.80
C GLU A 53 -42.47 11.11 -1.84
N GLY A 54 -42.13 9.91 -2.35
CA GLY A 54 -40.73 9.45 -2.44
C GLY A 54 -39.88 10.34 -3.34
N VAL A 55 -40.41 10.75 -4.51
CA VAL A 55 -39.71 11.67 -5.40
C VAL A 55 -39.55 13.06 -4.79
N SER A 56 -40.52 13.50 -3.98
CA SER A 56 -40.45 14.80 -3.27
C SER A 56 -39.27 14.87 -2.29
N GLU A 57 -38.78 13.76 -1.75
CA GLU A 57 -37.60 13.74 -0.91
C GLU A 57 -36.34 14.24 -1.65
N CYS A 58 -36.34 14.19 -3.00
CA CYS A 58 -35.21 14.72 -3.80
C CYS A 58 -35.05 16.23 -3.64
N ILE A 59 -36.13 16.93 -3.36
CA ILE A 59 -36.21 18.39 -3.20
C ILE A 59 -35.75 18.80 -1.79
N GLU A 60 -35.90 17.89 -0.84
CA GLU A 60 -35.41 18.12 0.51
C GLU A 60 -33.88 18.27 0.54
N ARG A 61 -33.41 19.10 1.45
CA ARG A 61 -31.98 19.36 1.65
C ARG A 61 -31.25 19.98 0.44
N LEU A 62 -31.98 20.66 -0.45
CA LEU A 62 -31.33 21.51 -1.44
C LEU A 62 -30.78 22.79 -0.77
N PRO A 63 -29.63 23.31 -1.22
CA PRO A 63 -29.15 24.61 -0.79
C PRO A 63 -30.18 25.71 -1.10
N GLU A 64 -30.25 26.75 -0.25
CA GLU A 64 -31.17 27.87 -0.41
C GLU A 64 -31.03 28.52 -1.80
N GLY A 65 -32.14 28.65 -2.52
CA GLY A 65 -32.20 29.25 -3.85
C GLY A 65 -31.66 28.38 -4.97
N TYR A 66 -31.38 27.08 -4.72
CA TYR A 66 -31.05 26.13 -5.76
C TYR A 66 -32.27 25.39 -6.26
N GLU A 67 -32.56 25.47 -7.56
CA GLU A 67 -33.84 25.08 -8.16
C GLU A 67 -33.74 23.76 -8.99
N HIS A 68 -32.68 23.02 -8.85
CA HIS A 68 -32.46 21.77 -9.58
C HIS A 68 -32.08 20.63 -8.63
N THR A 69 -32.54 19.42 -8.92
CA THR A 69 -32.13 18.21 -8.20
C THR A 69 -31.93 17.04 -9.15
N LEU A 70 -31.20 16.04 -8.73
CA LEU A 70 -30.95 14.81 -9.48
C LEU A 70 -31.57 13.64 -8.71
N LEU A 71 -32.29 12.78 -9.45
CA LEU A 71 -32.79 11.50 -8.99
C LEU A 71 -32.20 10.38 -9.82
N CYS A 72 -31.60 9.39 -9.18
CA CYS A 72 -31.11 8.18 -9.84
C CYS A 72 -32.15 7.07 -9.74
N LEU A 73 -32.57 6.53 -10.89
CA LEU A 73 -33.54 5.45 -11.00
C LEU A 73 -32.88 4.14 -11.44
N GLY A 74 -33.30 3.04 -10.85
CA GLY A 74 -32.91 1.70 -11.24
C GLY A 74 -33.52 0.65 -10.32
N VAL A 75 -33.45 -0.63 -10.68
CA VAL A 75 -34.01 -1.70 -9.88
C VAL A 75 -32.91 -2.52 -9.23
N GLY A 76 -33.06 -2.74 -7.93
CA GLY A 76 -32.17 -3.56 -7.13
C GLY A 76 -30.83 -2.88 -6.83
N ASP A 77 -30.08 -3.50 -5.96
CA ASP A 77 -28.82 -3.02 -5.40
C ASP A 77 -27.58 -3.41 -6.23
N HIS A 78 -27.80 -4.00 -7.40
CA HIS A 78 -26.72 -4.57 -8.24
C HIS A 78 -26.66 -3.97 -9.66
N GLY A 79 -27.05 -2.70 -9.81
CA GLY A 79 -26.91 -1.96 -11.07
C GLY A 79 -27.97 -2.27 -12.12
N GLY A 80 -29.18 -2.64 -11.72
CA GLY A 80 -30.34 -2.70 -12.61
C GLY A 80 -30.73 -1.32 -13.12
N GLY A 81 -31.05 -1.23 -14.43
CA GLY A 81 -31.55 0.00 -15.02
C GLY A 81 -33.03 0.29 -14.65
N PRO A 82 -33.58 1.44 -15.08
CA PRO A 82 -35.00 1.77 -14.88
C PRO A 82 -35.90 0.80 -15.62
N THR A 83 -37.04 0.45 -14.99
CA THR A 83 -38.06 -0.36 -15.63
C THR A 83 -38.94 0.48 -16.57
N GLU A 84 -39.63 -0.19 -17.52
CA GLU A 84 -40.61 0.47 -18.37
C GLU A 84 -41.71 1.17 -17.53
N ALA A 85 -42.11 0.55 -16.40
CA ALA A 85 -43.08 1.13 -15.48
C ALA A 85 -42.56 2.41 -14.84
N GLN A 86 -41.32 2.47 -14.39
CA GLN A 86 -40.72 3.70 -13.84
C GLN A 86 -40.59 4.79 -14.91
N ILE A 87 -40.24 4.43 -16.13
CA ILE A 87 -40.18 5.39 -17.26
C ILE A 87 -41.57 5.95 -17.57
N ALA A 88 -42.59 5.08 -17.62
CA ALA A 88 -43.99 5.50 -17.86
C ALA A 88 -44.48 6.40 -16.73
N TRP A 89 -44.22 6.03 -15.48
CA TRP A 89 -44.60 6.81 -14.30
C TRP A 89 -44.00 8.22 -14.35
N VAL A 90 -42.74 8.39 -14.63
CA VAL A 90 -42.08 9.72 -14.77
C VAL A 90 -42.75 10.54 -15.89
N ARG A 91 -43.12 9.92 -17.01
CA ARG A 91 -43.79 10.60 -18.14
C ARG A 91 -45.18 11.09 -17.77
N GLU A 92 -45.92 10.29 -17.00
CA GLU A 92 -47.31 10.60 -16.56
C GLU A 92 -47.33 11.62 -15.42
N HIS A 93 -46.30 11.66 -14.57
CA HIS A 93 -46.28 12.48 -13.37
C HIS A 93 -45.27 13.65 -13.46
N ARG A 94 -44.96 14.13 -14.67
CA ARG A 94 -43.92 15.16 -14.89
C ARG A 94 -44.11 16.42 -14.05
N GLU A 95 -45.32 16.82 -13.74
CA GLU A 95 -45.67 18.03 -13.00
C GLU A 95 -46.46 17.69 -11.71
N ALA A 96 -46.32 16.48 -11.19
CA ALA A 96 -47.03 16.02 -10.01
C ALA A 96 -46.58 16.68 -8.70
N ILE A 97 -45.43 17.32 -8.69
CA ILE A 97 -44.88 18.05 -7.54
C ILE A 97 -45.03 19.55 -7.85
N ASP A 98 -45.77 20.26 -6.98
CA ASP A 98 -46.02 21.68 -7.18
C ASP A 98 -44.74 22.51 -7.30
N GLY A 99 -44.64 23.31 -8.35
CA GLY A 99 -43.46 24.13 -8.68
C GLY A 99 -42.27 23.36 -9.28
N TRP A 100 -42.39 22.04 -9.48
CA TRP A 100 -41.31 21.22 -10.02
C TRP A 100 -41.72 20.43 -11.26
N ARG A 101 -40.77 20.24 -12.16
CA ARG A 101 -40.93 19.43 -13.37
C ARG A 101 -39.84 18.35 -13.45
N MET A 102 -40.27 17.11 -13.66
CA MET A 102 -39.37 15.98 -13.89
C MET A 102 -39.00 15.85 -15.37
N GLU A 103 -37.70 15.71 -15.65
CA GLU A 103 -37.16 15.48 -16.97
C GLU A 103 -36.11 14.39 -16.97
N PHE A 104 -36.03 13.61 -18.05
CA PHE A 104 -34.92 12.70 -18.24
C PHE A 104 -33.68 13.50 -18.62
N SER A 105 -32.56 13.20 -17.98
CA SER A 105 -31.27 13.84 -18.20
C SER A 105 -30.12 12.84 -18.15
N THR A 106 -28.93 13.32 -18.38
CA THR A 106 -27.68 12.63 -18.09
C THR A 106 -27.00 13.27 -16.90
N LEU A 107 -26.05 12.55 -16.26
CA LEU A 107 -25.25 13.13 -15.19
C LEU A 107 -24.50 14.39 -15.67
N ASP A 108 -23.90 14.34 -16.85
CA ASP A 108 -23.20 15.48 -17.43
C ASP A 108 -24.14 16.68 -17.65
N GLY A 109 -25.36 16.43 -18.12
CA GLY A 109 -26.37 17.49 -18.31
C GLY A 109 -26.74 18.17 -16.98
N TYR A 110 -26.86 17.40 -15.89
CA TYR A 110 -27.12 17.96 -14.58
C TYR A 110 -25.91 18.72 -14.01
N VAL A 111 -24.70 18.18 -14.16
CA VAL A 111 -23.46 18.82 -13.70
C VAL A 111 -23.24 20.16 -14.43
N GLU A 112 -23.59 20.25 -15.72
CA GLU A 112 -23.51 21.51 -16.46
C GLU A 112 -24.43 22.59 -15.87
N ILE A 113 -25.64 22.22 -15.45
CA ILE A 113 -26.54 23.12 -14.72
C ILE A 113 -25.90 23.54 -13.37
N ALA A 114 -25.33 22.59 -12.67
CA ALA A 114 -24.68 22.84 -11.39
C ALA A 114 -23.49 23.81 -11.51
N ARG A 115 -22.69 23.71 -12.59
CA ARG A 115 -21.57 24.63 -12.88
C ARG A 115 -22.02 26.09 -13.00
N GLN A 116 -23.19 26.33 -13.60
CA GLN A 116 -23.74 27.69 -13.73
C GLN A 116 -24.12 28.32 -12.38
N SER A 117 -24.36 27.51 -11.37
CA SER A 117 -24.73 27.95 -10.02
C SER A 117 -23.61 27.74 -9.00
N ARG A 118 -22.38 27.41 -9.44
CA ARG A 118 -21.26 27.01 -8.58
C ARG A 118 -21.01 27.96 -7.42
N ASP A 119 -21.02 29.26 -7.67
CA ASP A 119 -20.70 30.28 -6.66
C ASP A 119 -21.75 30.38 -5.53
N ARG A 120 -22.95 29.83 -5.75
CA ARG A 120 -24.03 29.79 -4.76
C ARG A 120 -24.00 28.54 -3.90
N LEU A 121 -23.21 27.52 -4.29
CA LEU A 121 -23.15 26.25 -3.58
C LEU A 121 -22.32 26.40 -2.29
N PRO A 122 -22.76 25.81 -1.18
CA PRO A 122 -21.96 25.76 0.05
C PRO A 122 -20.66 24.97 -0.18
N THR A 123 -19.66 25.22 0.64
CA THR A 123 -18.35 24.54 0.55
C THR A 123 -18.14 23.63 1.75
N VAL A 124 -17.72 22.40 1.50
CA VAL A 124 -17.25 21.44 2.49
C VAL A 124 -15.73 21.31 2.35
N VAL A 125 -15.01 21.41 3.46
CA VAL A 125 -13.56 21.21 3.51
C VAL A 125 -13.26 19.97 4.35
N GLY A 126 -12.39 19.11 3.85
CA GLY A 126 -11.96 17.89 4.53
C GLY A 126 -12.29 16.62 3.76
N GLU A 127 -12.33 15.51 4.47
CA GLU A 127 -12.52 14.19 3.88
C GLU A 127 -14.01 13.82 3.78
N LEU A 128 -14.36 13.14 2.69
CA LEU A 128 -15.66 12.51 2.50
C LEU A 128 -15.56 10.98 2.69
N GLN A 129 -14.73 10.53 3.64
CA GLN A 129 -14.34 9.12 3.80
C GLN A 129 -15.06 8.34 4.90
N PRO A 130 -15.71 8.90 5.94
CA PRO A 130 -16.17 8.14 7.09
C PRO A 130 -17.30 7.16 6.72
N HIS A 131 -16.93 5.99 6.22
CA HIS A 131 -17.83 4.89 5.87
C HIS A 131 -17.06 3.57 5.84
N ALA A 132 -17.66 2.49 6.38
CA ALA A 132 -17.22 1.11 6.19
C ALA A 132 -15.72 0.87 6.50
N ILE A 133 -15.28 1.23 7.71
CA ILE A 133 -13.87 1.16 8.13
C ILE A 133 -13.24 -0.23 7.99
N GLY A 134 -14.04 -1.29 7.99
CA GLY A 134 -13.58 -2.67 7.75
C GLY A 134 -12.97 -2.88 6.38
N CYS A 135 -13.40 -2.11 5.37
CA CYS A 135 -12.92 -2.20 4.00
C CYS A 135 -11.44 -1.82 3.86
N TYR A 136 -10.87 -1.04 4.79
CA TYR A 136 -9.45 -0.68 4.70
C TYR A 136 -8.53 -1.89 4.92
N SER A 137 -8.94 -2.86 5.73
CA SER A 137 -8.07 -3.95 6.16
C SER A 137 -8.53 -5.36 5.78
N VAL A 138 -9.81 -5.57 5.41
CA VAL A 138 -10.33 -6.90 5.08
C VAL A 138 -9.83 -7.39 3.72
N TYR A 139 -9.56 -8.67 3.63
CA TYR A 139 -9.06 -9.39 2.45
C TYR A 139 -7.83 -8.72 1.80
N ARG A 140 -6.78 -8.61 2.60
CA ARG A 140 -5.49 -8.01 2.20
C ARG A 140 -4.92 -8.53 0.87
N PRO A 141 -5.06 -9.83 0.48
CA PRO A 141 -4.49 -10.33 -0.77
C PRO A 141 -4.87 -9.54 -2.01
N VAL A 142 -6.12 -9.08 -2.14
CA VAL A 142 -6.55 -8.28 -3.30
C VAL A 142 -5.87 -6.91 -3.33
N LYS A 143 -5.72 -6.27 -2.17
CA LYS A 143 -5.08 -4.95 -2.05
C LYS A 143 -3.61 -5.01 -2.47
N VAL A 144 -2.90 -6.02 -1.98
CA VAL A 144 -1.50 -6.25 -2.35
C VAL A 144 -1.34 -6.60 -3.82
N ALA A 145 -2.23 -7.45 -4.37
CA ALA A 145 -2.19 -7.83 -5.78
C ALA A 145 -2.45 -6.63 -6.71
N LEU A 146 -3.44 -5.78 -6.38
CA LEU A 146 -3.73 -4.55 -7.12
C LEU A 146 -2.54 -3.60 -7.09
N ARG A 147 -1.98 -3.30 -5.92
CA ARG A 147 -0.82 -2.43 -5.78
C ARG A 147 0.38 -2.94 -6.57
N ARG A 148 0.65 -4.25 -6.51
CA ARG A 148 1.73 -4.86 -7.29
C ARG A 148 1.50 -4.71 -8.79
N ALA A 149 0.28 -4.95 -9.28
CA ALA A 149 -0.05 -4.80 -10.69
C ALA A 149 0.08 -3.35 -11.16
N GLU A 150 -0.44 -2.36 -10.40
CA GLU A 150 -0.27 -0.94 -10.69
C GLU A 150 1.20 -0.55 -10.85
N HIS A 151 2.06 -0.99 -9.93
CA HIS A 151 3.47 -0.63 -9.93
C HIS A 151 4.25 -1.29 -11.06
N LEU A 152 4.04 -2.58 -11.31
CA LEU A 152 4.71 -3.29 -12.41
C LEU A 152 4.29 -2.74 -13.78
N LEU A 153 3.00 -2.48 -13.99
CA LEU A 153 2.50 -1.87 -15.22
C LEU A 153 3.11 -0.48 -15.45
N ALA A 154 3.14 0.36 -14.41
CA ALA A 154 3.74 1.70 -14.49
C ALA A 154 5.25 1.63 -14.80
N GLN A 155 5.99 0.71 -14.19
CA GLN A 155 7.41 0.50 -14.49
C GLN A 155 7.62 0.01 -15.94
N ALA A 156 6.79 -0.93 -16.41
CA ALA A 156 6.86 -1.42 -17.79
C ALA A 156 6.61 -0.31 -18.81
N GLU A 157 5.60 0.53 -18.60
CA GLU A 157 5.27 1.65 -19.50
C GLU A 157 6.38 2.71 -19.58
N LEU A 158 7.07 2.99 -18.46
CA LEU A 158 8.16 3.97 -18.44
C LEU A 158 9.35 3.57 -19.31
N LEU A 159 9.54 2.29 -19.59
CA LEU A 159 10.63 1.79 -20.45
C LEU A 159 10.33 1.86 -21.95
N SER A 160 9.25 2.26 -22.35
CA SER A 160 8.50 2.62 -23.55
C SER A 160 9.12 2.49 -24.97
N GLN A 161 9.82 1.42 -25.32
CA GLN A 161 10.05 1.04 -26.73
C GLN A 161 9.37 -0.30 -27.05
N HIS A 162 8.14 -0.46 -26.55
CA HIS A 162 7.39 -1.69 -26.77
C HIS A 162 6.84 -1.77 -28.18
N ASP A 163 6.83 -2.97 -28.75
CA ASP A 163 6.06 -3.29 -29.94
C ASP A 163 4.54 -3.21 -29.67
N GLU A 164 3.75 -3.34 -30.72
CA GLU A 164 2.28 -3.22 -30.60
C GLU A 164 1.68 -4.32 -29.73
N GLU A 165 2.20 -5.54 -29.78
CA GLU A 165 1.72 -6.67 -28.99
C GLU A 165 1.95 -6.42 -27.49
N THR A 166 3.14 -5.97 -27.12
CA THR A 166 3.47 -5.62 -25.73
C THR A 166 2.62 -4.45 -25.23
N ARG A 167 2.43 -3.39 -26.05
CA ARG A 167 1.54 -2.27 -25.68
C ARG A 167 0.12 -2.73 -25.41
N GLN A 168 -0.43 -3.59 -26.28
CA GLN A 168 -1.77 -4.15 -26.10
C GLN A 168 -1.87 -4.99 -24.81
N ALA A 169 -0.86 -5.80 -24.50
CA ALA A 169 -0.81 -6.60 -23.28
C ALA A 169 -0.80 -5.73 -22.01
N LEU A 170 -0.04 -4.62 -22.00
CA LEU A 170 -0.02 -3.64 -20.90
C LEU A 170 -1.35 -2.91 -20.76
N ASP A 171 -1.97 -2.48 -21.87
CA ASP A 171 -3.29 -1.83 -21.89
C ASP A 171 -4.39 -2.78 -21.33
N ASP A 172 -4.37 -4.04 -21.72
CA ASP A 172 -5.27 -5.06 -21.18
C ASP A 172 -4.99 -5.35 -19.70
N GLY A 173 -3.74 -5.26 -19.25
CA GLY A 173 -3.35 -5.28 -17.85
C GLY A 173 -3.99 -4.13 -17.06
N TRP A 174 -3.88 -2.89 -17.56
CA TRP A 174 -4.51 -1.72 -16.94
C TRP A 174 -6.04 -1.80 -16.90
N LYS A 175 -6.69 -2.34 -17.94
CA LYS A 175 -8.13 -2.56 -17.95
C LYS A 175 -8.56 -3.53 -16.84
N ARG A 176 -7.78 -4.60 -16.60
CA ARG A 176 -8.04 -5.53 -15.49
C ARG A 176 -7.86 -4.85 -14.14
N VAL A 177 -6.79 -4.08 -13.95
CA VAL A 177 -6.56 -3.30 -12.73
C VAL A 177 -7.71 -2.33 -12.48
N ALA A 178 -8.09 -1.52 -13.50
CA ALA A 178 -9.18 -0.56 -13.40
C ALA A 178 -10.54 -1.23 -13.09
N PHE A 179 -10.81 -2.39 -13.69
CA PHE A 179 -12.01 -3.17 -13.39
C PHE A 179 -12.05 -3.63 -11.93
N HIS A 180 -10.90 -4.05 -11.38
CA HIS A 180 -10.81 -4.53 -10.00
C HIS A 180 -10.68 -3.42 -8.95
N HIS A 181 -10.63 -2.14 -9.35
CA HIS A 181 -10.88 -1.00 -8.46
C HIS A 181 -12.36 -0.85 -8.07
N PHE A 182 -13.25 -1.68 -8.63
CA PHE A 182 -14.66 -1.71 -8.25
C PHE A 182 -14.83 -1.82 -6.72
N HIS A 183 -15.79 -1.05 -6.18
CA HIS A 183 -15.94 -0.85 -4.74
C HIS A 183 -16.13 -2.13 -3.91
N ASP A 184 -16.67 -3.22 -4.50
CA ASP A 184 -16.77 -4.51 -3.81
C ASP A 184 -15.50 -5.35 -3.94
N THR A 185 -14.73 -5.18 -5.01
CA THR A 185 -13.50 -5.95 -5.23
C THR A 185 -12.35 -5.40 -4.39
N LEU A 186 -11.98 -4.12 -4.59
CA LEU A 186 -10.88 -3.48 -3.85
C LEU A 186 -11.17 -3.42 -2.35
N ALA A 187 -12.43 -3.23 -1.97
CA ALA A 187 -12.85 -3.20 -0.57
C ALA A 187 -12.59 -4.50 0.19
N GLY A 188 -12.48 -5.64 -0.49
CA GLY A 188 -12.33 -6.94 0.18
C GLY A 188 -13.65 -7.60 0.53
N SER A 189 -14.78 -7.13 -0.01
CA SER A 189 -16.13 -7.50 0.40
C SER A 189 -16.85 -8.48 -0.53
N CYS A 190 -16.23 -8.89 -1.64
CA CYS A 190 -16.78 -9.92 -2.51
C CYS A 190 -16.85 -11.31 -1.84
N THR A 191 -17.62 -12.21 -2.48
CA THR A 191 -17.64 -13.62 -2.10
C THR A 191 -16.29 -14.29 -2.31
N PRO A 192 -15.94 -15.34 -1.54
CA PRO A 192 -14.67 -16.04 -1.69
C PRO A 192 -14.39 -16.56 -3.10
N THR A 193 -15.41 -17.04 -3.80
CA THR A 193 -15.28 -17.57 -5.17
C THR A 193 -14.94 -16.49 -6.19
N ALA A 194 -15.42 -15.27 -6.01
CA ALA A 194 -15.07 -14.14 -6.88
C ALA A 194 -13.57 -13.81 -6.81
N TYR A 195 -12.98 -13.87 -5.62
CA TYR A 195 -11.56 -13.56 -5.44
C TYR A 195 -10.60 -14.53 -6.10
N ILE A 196 -11.00 -15.77 -6.37
CA ILE A 196 -10.18 -16.71 -7.17
C ILE A 196 -9.92 -16.09 -8.55
N SER A 197 -10.99 -15.69 -9.25
CA SER A 197 -10.87 -15.07 -10.58
C SER A 197 -10.17 -13.69 -10.53
N VAL A 198 -10.43 -12.90 -9.49
CA VAL A 198 -9.78 -11.58 -9.31
C VAL A 198 -8.26 -11.73 -9.22
N LEU A 199 -7.78 -12.63 -8.34
CA LEU A 199 -6.34 -12.83 -8.16
C LEU A 199 -5.68 -13.43 -9.40
N ASP A 200 -6.34 -14.32 -10.12
CA ASP A 200 -5.86 -14.85 -11.40
C ASP A 200 -5.71 -13.74 -12.46
N GLN A 201 -6.68 -12.84 -12.58
CA GLN A 201 -6.64 -11.74 -13.54
C GLN A 201 -5.56 -10.72 -13.20
N LEU A 202 -5.39 -10.38 -11.92
CA LEU A 202 -4.32 -9.49 -11.45
C LEU A 202 -2.94 -10.15 -11.61
N GLY A 203 -2.85 -11.45 -11.33
CA GLY A 203 -1.64 -12.25 -11.61
C GLY A 203 -1.24 -12.20 -13.08
N GLY A 204 -2.22 -12.32 -13.99
CA GLY A 204 -2.00 -12.17 -15.43
C GLY A 204 -1.51 -10.76 -15.84
N ALA A 205 -2.03 -9.70 -15.22
CA ALA A 205 -1.55 -8.33 -15.43
C ALA A 205 -0.10 -8.16 -14.95
N CYS A 206 0.22 -8.70 -13.75
CA CYS A 206 1.59 -8.70 -13.24
C CYS A 206 2.55 -9.46 -14.18
N ALA A 207 2.16 -10.62 -14.69
CA ALA A 207 3.00 -11.43 -15.56
C ALA A 207 3.31 -10.71 -16.89
N ALA A 208 2.33 -10.07 -17.50
CA ALA A 208 2.52 -9.30 -18.74
C ALA A 208 3.50 -8.11 -18.52
N ALA A 209 3.35 -7.39 -17.42
CA ALA A 209 4.25 -6.29 -17.08
C ALA A 209 5.67 -6.76 -16.77
N ASP A 210 5.82 -7.83 -16.02
CA ASP A 210 7.11 -8.43 -15.67
C ASP A 210 7.84 -8.95 -16.91
N GLU A 211 7.12 -9.59 -17.84
CA GLU A 211 7.68 -10.03 -19.12
C GLU A 211 8.20 -8.85 -19.95
N ALA A 212 7.42 -7.76 -20.04
CA ALA A 212 7.84 -6.54 -20.74
C ALA A 212 9.10 -5.91 -20.13
N LEU A 213 9.17 -5.81 -18.80
CA LEU A 213 10.34 -5.32 -18.06
C LEU A 213 11.59 -6.16 -18.34
N HIS A 214 11.47 -7.47 -18.20
CA HIS A 214 12.60 -8.38 -18.42
C HIS A 214 13.02 -8.46 -19.89
N PHE A 215 12.09 -8.35 -20.83
CA PHE A 215 12.42 -8.29 -22.25
C PHE A 215 13.26 -7.05 -22.57
N GLU A 216 12.83 -5.88 -22.09
CA GLU A 216 13.57 -4.63 -22.29
C GLU A 216 14.93 -4.65 -21.62
N LEU A 217 15.02 -5.19 -20.40
CA LEU A 217 16.30 -5.36 -19.71
C LEU A 217 17.26 -6.25 -20.52
N ARG A 218 16.81 -7.39 -21.01
CA ARG A 218 17.63 -8.29 -21.85
C ARG A 218 18.07 -7.62 -23.13
N ARG A 219 17.20 -6.86 -23.79
CA ARG A 219 17.54 -6.08 -24.99
C ARG A 219 18.69 -5.12 -24.71
N ARG A 220 18.64 -4.37 -23.62
CA ARG A 220 19.70 -3.45 -23.21
C ARG A 220 21.01 -4.18 -22.84
N ILE A 221 20.91 -5.36 -22.24
CA ILE A 221 22.08 -6.18 -21.91
C ILE A 221 22.80 -6.66 -23.17
N VAL A 222 22.08 -7.03 -24.22
CA VAL A 222 22.68 -7.47 -25.51
C VAL A 222 23.47 -6.33 -26.17
N ASP A 223 23.09 -5.08 -25.96
CA ASP A 223 23.79 -3.91 -26.49
C ASP A 223 25.04 -3.52 -25.67
N LEU A 224 25.29 -4.15 -24.51
CA LEU A 224 26.48 -3.90 -23.70
C LEU A 224 27.74 -4.46 -24.39
N PRO A 225 28.88 -3.75 -24.30
CA PRO A 225 30.17 -4.27 -24.78
C PRO A 225 30.51 -5.62 -24.15
N ASP A 226 31.24 -6.45 -24.90
CA ASP A 226 31.76 -7.71 -24.36
C ASP A 226 32.66 -7.47 -23.14
N ASP A 227 32.49 -8.29 -22.12
CA ASP A 227 33.27 -8.26 -20.90
C ASP A 227 33.69 -9.70 -20.51
N SER A 228 34.92 -9.86 -20.10
CA SER A 228 35.44 -11.15 -19.63
C SER A 228 35.02 -11.48 -18.20
N LEU A 229 34.52 -10.49 -17.46
CA LEU A 229 33.99 -10.64 -16.09
C LEU A 229 32.48 -10.86 -16.11
N GLN A 230 32.00 -11.62 -15.14
CA GLN A 230 30.56 -11.70 -14.87
C GLN A 230 30.07 -10.35 -14.40
N ARG A 231 28.88 -9.95 -14.88
CA ARG A 231 28.26 -8.68 -14.59
C ARG A 231 26.96 -8.87 -13.84
N ILE A 232 26.68 -7.98 -12.89
CA ILE A 232 25.38 -7.77 -12.27
C ILE A 232 24.84 -6.49 -12.88
N VAL A 233 23.71 -6.58 -13.54
CA VAL A 233 23.07 -5.46 -14.22
C VAL A 233 21.85 -5.01 -13.44
N MET A 234 21.77 -3.72 -13.20
CA MET A 234 20.69 -3.06 -12.45
C MET A 234 19.98 -2.07 -13.37
N LEU A 235 18.66 -2.07 -13.36
CA LEU A 235 17.83 -1.13 -14.11
C LEU A 235 16.83 -0.45 -13.16
N ASN A 236 16.94 0.87 -13.03
CA ASN A 236 15.91 1.66 -12.36
C ASN A 236 14.77 1.95 -13.34
N ALA A 237 13.75 1.11 -13.34
CA ALA A 237 12.56 1.25 -14.18
C ALA A 237 11.52 2.20 -13.55
N ASN A 238 11.96 3.26 -12.86
CA ASN A 238 11.11 4.25 -12.20
C ASN A 238 11.33 5.64 -12.77
N ASP A 239 10.38 6.53 -12.49
CA ASP A 239 10.43 7.97 -12.78
C ASP A 239 11.12 8.80 -11.69
N VAL A 240 11.60 8.13 -10.63
CA VAL A 240 12.31 8.75 -9.50
C VAL A 240 13.67 8.08 -9.30
N PRO A 241 14.69 8.81 -8.78
CA PRO A 241 15.98 8.22 -8.44
C PRO A 241 15.84 7.14 -7.36
N PHE A 242 16.65 6.10 -7.48
CA PHE A 242 16.83 5.10 -6.45
C PHE A 242 18.14 5.36 -5.69
N HIS A 243 18.04 5.47 -4.36
CA HIS A 243 19.18 5.55 -3.45
C HIS A 243 18.98 4.52 -2.34
N GLY A 244 19.81 3.48 -2.29
CA GLY A 244 19.61 2.44 -1.29
C GLY A 244 20.47 1.21 -1.50
N PHE A 245 20.04 0.15 -0.88
CA PHE A 245 20.72 -1.13 -0.94
C PHE A 245 19.94 -2.12 -1.80
N LEU A 246 20.69 -2.99 -2.48
CA LEU A 246 20.18 -4.08 -3.28
C LEU A 246 20.69 -5.41 -2.73
N GLU A 247 19.82 -6.40 -2.77
CA GLU A 247 20.14 -7.80 -2.52
C GLU A 247 20.15 -8.56 -3.84
N HIS A 248 21.14 -9.40 -4.04
CA HIS A 248 21.23 -10.22 -5.24
C HIS A 248 21.89 -11.57 -4.93
N GLU A 249 21.42 -12.62 -5.58
CA GLU A 249 22.03 -13.94 -5.57
C GLU A 249 22.68 -14.19 -6.94
N PRO A 250 23.99 -13.88 -7.10
CA PRO A 250 24.65 -14.05 -8.38
C PRO A 250 24.69 -15.53 -8.80
N TRP A 251 24.30 -15.81 -10.02
CA TRP A 251 24.37 -17.14 -10.59
C TRP A 251 25.81 -17.49 -10.99
N ILE A 252 26.52 -18.31 -10.21
CA ILE A 252 27.95 -18.58 -10.41
C ILE A 252 28.24 -20.06 -10.73
N GLY A 253 27.23 -20.84 -10.98
CA GLY A 253 27.37 -22.27 -11.26
C GLY A 253 27.85 -23.10 -10.04
N PRO A 254 28.18 -24.37 -10.22
CA PRO A 254 28.44 -25.32 -9.14
C PRO A 254 29.68 -25.03 -8.29
N TRP A 255 30.44 -23.97 -8.58
CA TRP A 255 31.70 -23.58 -7.91
C TRP A 255 31.53 -22.44 -6.90
N ALA A 256 30.34 -22.06 -6.58
CA ALA A 256 29.98 -20.91 -5.75
C ALA A 256 30.69 -20.82 -4.40
N LYS A 257 31.02 -21.92 -3.76
CA LYS A 257 31.78 -21.90 -2.48
C LYS A 257 33.21 -21.32 -2.58
N ARG A 258 33.85 -21.40 -3.72
CA ARG A 258 35.21 -20.84 -3.91
C ARG A 258 35.17 -19.38 -4.31
N TRP A 259 34.02 -18.91 -4.73
CA TRP A 259 33.85 -17.62 -5.33
C TRP A 259 33.90 -16.47 -4.32
N LEU A 260 33.22 -16.58 -3.20
CA LEU A 260 33.11 -15.48 -2.23
C LEU A 260 34.35 -15.18 -1.43
N LYS A 261 35.35 -16.07 -1.40
CA LYS A 261 36.56 -15.87 -0.60
C LYS A 261 37.58 -14.92 -1.23
N ASP A 262 37.61 -14.83 -2.55
CA ASP A 262 38.57 -14.04 -3.32
C ASP A 262 37.90 -13.09 -4.33
N CYS A 263 36.57 -13.04 -4.35
CA CYS A 263 35.83 -12.14 -5.21
C CYS A 263 35.50 -10.81 -4.54
N TYR A 264 35.46 -9.78 -5.34
CA TYR A 264 35.01 -8.45 -4.96
C TYR A 264 34.27 -7.81 -6.13
N LEU A 265 33.48 -6.78 -5.84
CA LEU A 265 32.73 -6.03 -6.83
C LEU A 265 33.51 -4.81 -7.29
N VAL A 266 33.46 -4.51 -8.59
CA VAL A 266 33.98 -3.28 -9.17
C VAL A 266 32.94 -2.61 -10.07
N ASP A 267 32.99 -1.29 -10.12
CA ASP A 267 32.18 -0.52 -11.06
C ASP A 267 32.77 -0.53 -12.49
N GLU A 268 32.19 0.25 -13.39
CA GLU A 268 32.65 0.40 -14.77
C GLU A 268 34.07 0.98 -14.92
N ASN A 269 34.57 1.66 -13.89
CA ASN A 269 35.89 2.29 -13.84
C ASN A 269 36.91 1.47 -13.04
N ASP A 270 36.65 0.18 -12.79
CA ASP A 270 37.44 -0.71 -11.96
C ASP A 270 37.59 -0.27 -10.50
N GLN A 271 36.71 0.62 -9.99
CA GLN A 271 36.72 1.02 -8.60
C GLN A 271 35.97 0.01 -7.74
N PRO A 272 36.51 -0.36 -6.56
CA PRO A 272 35.84 -1.29 -5.66
C PRO A 272 34.50 -0.80 -5.21
N VAL A 273 33.45 -1.63 -5.35
CA VAL A 273 32.12 -1.41 -4.82
C VAL A 273 31.98 -2.18 -3.50
N PRO A 274 31.75 -1.49 -2.39
CA PRO A 274 31.54 -2.14 -1.11
C PRO A 274 30.34 -3.10 -1.15
N PHE A 275 30.52 -4.30 -0.64
CA PHE A 275 29.48 -5.31 -0.51
C PHE A 275 29.62 -6.12 0.77
N GLN A 276 28.57 -6.82 1.12
CA GLN A 276 28.48 -7.74 2.24
C GLN A 276 27.88 -9.05 1.75
N THR A 277 28.38 -10.17 2.24
CA THR A 277 27.70 -11.46 2.09
C THR A 277 26.66 -11.59 3.17
N MET A 278 25.50 -12.10 2.81
CA MET A 278 24.37 -12.34 3.72
C MET A 278 24.24 -13.83 4.01
N ASP A 279 23.56 -14.15 5.11
CA ASP A 279 23.14 -15.51 5.39
C ASP A 279 22.18 -15.97 4.27
N PRO A 280 22.46 -17.10 3.58
CA PRO A 280 21.64 -17.53 2.47
C PRO A 280 20.28 -18.02 2.96
N GLU A 281 19.22 -17.67 2.25
CA GLU A 281 17.95 -18.34 2.46
C GLU A 281 18.05 -19.80 2.01
N PRO A 282 17.71 -20.78 2.85
CA PRO A 282 17.74 -22.18 2.45
C PRO A 282 16.65 -22.46 1.41
N ILE A 283 17.01 -22.45 0.13
CA ILE A 283 16.06 -22.73 -0.97
C ILE A 283 15.82 -24.24 -1.12
N ALA A 284 16.78 -25.07 -0.77
CA ALA A 284 16.63 -26.52 -0.77
C ALA A 284 17.58 -27.18 0.23
N PHE A 285 17.07 -28.12 1.02
CA PHE A 285 17.90 -29.04 1.77
C PHE A 285 18.47 -30.08 0.80
N SER A 286 19.78 -30.02 0.57
CA SER A 286 20.53 -31.07 -0.09
C SER A 286 21.56 -31.59 0.90
N ASP A 287 21.71 -32.90 1.04
CA ASP A 287 22.81 -33.54 1.78
C ASP A 287 24.18 -33.16 1.22
N ARG A 288 24.19 -32.55 0.04
CA ARG A 288 25.35 -31.92 -0.55
C ARG A 288 25.39 -30.46 -0.10
N ASN A 289 26.04 -30.18 1.01
CA ASN A 289 26.31 -28.82 1.55
C ASN A 289 26.98 -27.86 0.57
N ASP A 290 26.94 -28.14 -0.73
CA ASP A 290 27.71 -27.48 -1.77
C ASP A 290 26.87 -26.56 -2.67
N THR A 291 25.55 -26.48 -2.47
CA THR A 291 24.61 -25.78 -3.35
C THR A 291 23.95 -24.56 -2.73
N VAL A 292 24.54 -23.95 -1.71
CA VAL A 292 24.05 -22.68 -1.17
C VAL A 292 24.54 -21.56 -2.11
N LEU A 293 23.59 -20.86 -2.75
CA LEU A 293 23.89 -19.70 -3.56
C LEU A 293 24.38 -18.55 -2.67
N PRO A 294 25.47 -17.87 -3.02
CA PRO A 294 25.92 -16.70 -2.28
C PRO A 294 24.93 -15.56 -2.47
N ARG A 295 24.47 -14.97 -1.37
CA ARG A 295 23.67 -13.76 -1.38
C ARG A 295 24.56 -12.58 -1.03
N ILE A 296 24.49 -11.53 -1.82
CA ILE A 296 25.27 -10.30 -1.61
C ILE A 296 24.36 -9.11 -1.41
N PHE A 297 24.84 -8.16 -0.65
CA PHE A 297 24.19 -6.92 -0.32
C PHE A 297 25.15 -5.75 -0.60
N PHE A 298 24.73 -4.77 -1.39
CA PHE A 298 25.55 -3.64 -1.78
C PHE A 298 24.70 -2.38 -2.04
N ARG A 299 25.34 -1.21 -1.97
CA ARG A 299 24.66 0.06 -2.25
C ARG A 299 24.60 0.34 -3.74
N ALA A 300 23.47 0.88 -4.20
CA ALA A 300 23.28 1.39 -5.54
C ALA A 300 22.57 2.75 -5.51
N ASP A 301 23.04 3.68 -6.34
CA ASP A 301 22.40 4.97 -6.58
C ASP A 301 22.18 5.06 -8.10
N LEU A 302 20.91 5.14 -8.54
CA LEU A 302 20.52 5.05 -9.94
C LEU A 302 19.52 6.15 -10.28
N GLU A 303 19.79 6.88 -11.35
CA GLU A 303 18.86 7.84 -11.92
C GLU A 303 17.65 7.16 -12.59
N PRO A 304 16.54 7.87 -12.84
CA PRO A 304 15.40 7.34 -13.58
C PRO A 304 15.80 6.75 -14.94
N GLY A 305 15.38 5.51 -15.21
CA GLY A 305 15.67 4.81 -16.46
C GLY A 305 17.14 4.36 -16.62
N GLU A 306 18.00 4.61 -15.62
CA GLU A 306 19.42 4.24 -15.68
C GLU A 306 19.62 2.73 -15.61
N LEU A 307 20.49 2.22 -16.51
CA LEU A 307 21.05 0.89 -16.43
C LEU A 307 22.51 1.01 -15.96
N ARG A 308 22.84 0.34 -14.86
CA ARG A 308 24.19 0.31 -14.29
C ARG A 308 24.72 -1.11 -14.18
N VAL A 309 26.02 -1.26 -14.34
CA VAL A 309 26.71 -2.54 -14.31
C VAL A 309 27.73 -2.55 -13.18
N VAL A 310 27.72 -3.63 -12.41
CA VAL A 310 28.77 -3.96 -11.45
C VAL A 310 29.39 -5.27 -11.88
N ARG A 311 30.73 -5.37 -11.86
CA ARG A 311 31.45 -6.54 -12.33
C ARG A 311 32.03 -7.31 -11.17
N ILE A 312 32.18 -8.61 -11.34
CA ILE A 312 32.70 -9.52 -10.34
C ILE A 312 34.15 -9.83 -10.68
N ALA A 313 35.07 -9.25 -9.90
CA ALA A 313 36.52 -9.41 -10.06
C ALA A 313 37.11 -10.34 -9.00
N ARG A 314 38.36 -10.77 -9.17
CA ARG A 314 39.10 -11.67 -8.25
C ARG A 314 40.42 -11.09 -7.78
N GLY A 315 40.87 -11.50 -6.58
CA GLY A 315 42.16 -11.18 -6.04
C GLY A 315 42.29 -9.83 -5.34
N GLY A 316 41.15 -9.19 -5.05
CA GLY A 316 41.06 -7.94 -4.30
C GLY A 316 40.45 -8.08 -2.92
N SER A 317 40.25 -6.97 -2.25
CA SER A 317 39.55 -6.91 -0.96
C SER A 317 38.46 -5.85 -0.98
N ASN A 318 37.43 -6.07 -0.18
CA ASN A 318 36.22 -5.24 -0.09
C ASN A 318 36.48 -3.84 0.51
N GLY A 319 37.61 -3.60 1.19
CA GLY A 319 38.04 -2.28 1.70
C GLY A 319 37.05 -1.52 2.61
N THR A 320 35.94 -2.14 3.03
CA THR A 320 34.80 -1.47 3.67
C THR A 320 35.06 -1.27 5.17
N LYS A 321 34.86 -0.03 5.64
CA LYS A 321 34.85 0.27 7.08
C LYS A 321 33.52 -0.23 7.69
N LEU A 322 33.60 -0.70 8.94
CA LEU A 322 32.43 -1.10 9.71
C LEU A 322 31.60 0.15 10.06
N GLY A 323 30.41 0.28 9.50
CA GLY A 323 29.40 1.27 9.89
C GLY A 323 28.32 0.70 10.82
N ILE A 324 28.49 -0.57 11.24
CA ILE A 324 27.51 -1.35 12.00
C ILE A 324 28.12 -1.80 13.32
N LYS A 325 27.32 -1.78 14.37
CA LYS A 325 27.67 -2.30 15.69
C LYS A 325 26.61 -3.30 16.16
N VAL A 326 27.07 -4.44 16.66
CA VAL A 326 26.23 -5.49 17.23
C VAL A 326 26.58 -5.66 18.72
N GLU A 327 25.57 -5.64 19.58
CA GLU A 327 25.71 -5.78 21.03
C GLU A 327 25.15 -7.15 21.46
N ALA A 328 26.02 -8.15 21.53
CA ALA A 328 25.81 -9.45 22.17
C ALA A 328 24.42 -10.09 22.02
N ASN A 329 23.85 -10.13 20.81
CA ASN A 329 22.48 -10.57 20.48
C ASN A 329 21.34 -9.72 21.09
N GLU A 330 21.64 -8.57 21.70
CA GLU A 330 20.62 -7.73 22.36
C GLU A 330 20.20 -6.53 21.49
N ALA A 331 21.13 -5.99 20.70
CA ALA A 331 20.87 -4.83 19.87
C ALA A 331 21.77 -4.78 18.61
N ILE A 332 21.26 -4.13 17.57
CA ILE A 332 21.98 -3.75 16.36
C ILE A 332 21.87 -2.24 16.17
N SER A 333 22.94 -1.59 15.73
CA SER A 333 22.96 -0.16 15.47
C SER A 333 23.86 0.21 14.29
N SER A 334 23.56 1.33 13.63
CA SER A 334 24.34 1.91 12.54
C SER A 334 25.08 3.17 12.98
N ASP A 335 26.03 3.59 12.18
CA ASP A 335 26.79 4.83 12.34
C ASP A 335 25.93 6.11 12.16
N SER A 336 24.75 6.00 11.58
CA SER A 336 23.74 7.06 11.53
C SER A 336 22.99 7.26 12.86
N GLY A 337 23.24 6.40 13.86
CA GLY A 337 22.57 6.42 15.16
C GLY A 337 21.28 5.63 15.23
N ALA A 338 20.78 5.04 14.14
CA ALA A 338 19.63 4.16 14.15
C ALA A 338 19.95 2.86 14.92
N ARG A 339 19.11 2.50 15.90
CA ARG A 339 19.32 1.36 16.79
C ARG A 339 18.03 0.61 17.05
N TRP A 340 18.05 -0.69 16.92
CA TRP A 340 17.01 -1.59 17.36
C TRP A 340 17.46 -2.44 18.55
N SER A 341 16.53 -2.70 19.47
CA SER A 341 16.65 -3.69 20.55
C SER A 341 15.26 -4.23 20.89
N MET A 342 15.17 -5.25 21.73
CA MET A 342 13.89 -5.76 22.24
C MET A 342 13.07 -4.71 23.00
N ALA A 343 13.71 -3.66 23.52
CA ALA A 343 13.01 -2.55 24.18
C ALA A 343 12.33 -1.60 23.19
N GLY A 344 12.76 -1.58 21.92
CA GLY A 344 12.20 -0.73 20.87
C GLY A 344 13.25 -0.10 19.96
N LEU A 345 12.83 0.98 19.29
CA LEU A 345 13.62 1.73 18.33
C LEU A 345 14.20 2.98 18.99
N ALA A 346 15.44 3.33 18.64
CA ALA A 346 16.09 4.55 19.11
C ALA A 346 16.99 5.17 18.02
N TRP A 347 17.25 6.47 18.13
CA TRP A 347 18.15 7.21 17.24
C TRP A 347 19.03 8.15 18.07
N GLY A 348 20.35 7.96 18.00
CA GLY A 348 21.32 8.70 18.81
C GLY A 348 21.00 8.62 20.29
N ASP A 349 20.95 9.78 20.95
CA ASP A 349 20.58 9.91 22.37
C ASP A 349 19.07 10.11 22.59
N GLY A 350 18.25 9.90 21.55
CA GLY A 350 16.80 10.04 21.60
C GLY A 350 16.12 8.96 22.43
N PRO A 351 14.81 9.08 22.67
CA PRO A 351 14.05 8.12 23.45
C PRO A 351 13.99 6.76 22.74
N THR A 352 13.88 5.70 23.54
CA THR A 352 13.51 4.39 23.01
C THR A 352 11.99 4.33 22.81
N LEU A 353 11.56 4.09 21.57
CA LEU A 353 10.16 4.02 21.17
C LEU A 353 9.73 2.56 21.06
N PRO A 354 8.89 2.05 22.00
CA PRO A 354 8.38 0.70 21.92
C PRO A 354 7.53 0.47 20.67
N VAL A 355 7.72 -0.69 20.06
CA VAL A 355 6.87 -1.23 18.99
C VAL A 355 6.34 -2.57 19.45
N GLY A 356 5.02 -2.75 19.40
CA GLY A 356 4.37 -3.97 19.84
C GLY A 356 3.29 -4.41 18.86
N LEU A 357 2.80 -5.63 19.05
CA LEU A 357 1.63 -6.15 18.35
C LEU A 357 0.56 -6.51 19.36
N SER A 358 -0.67 -6.17 19.05
CA SER A 358 -1.84 -6.47 19.89
C SER A 358 -2.96 -7.09 19.07
N LEU A 359 -3.65 -8.03 19.73
CA LEU A 359 -4.83 -8.72 19.25
C LEU A 359 -6.07 -8.08 19.85
N LEU A 360 -6.98 -7.63 18.98
CA LEU A 360 -8.26 -7.04 19.41
C LEU A 360 -9.42 -7.93 18.98
N ARG A 361 -10.53 -7.85 19.71
CA ARG A 361 -11.78 -8.49 19.34
C ARG A 361 -12.47 -7.69 18.26
N ASP A 362 -12.97 -8.38 17.23
CA ASP A 362 -13.84 -7.81 16.21
C ASP A 362 -15.01 -8.74 15.93
N MET A 363 -16.22 -8.24 16.20
CA MET A 363 -17.46 -8.97 15.96
C MET A 363 -18.34 -8.26 14.92
N SER A 364 -17.79 -7.25 14.25
CA SER A 364 -18.49 -6.53 13.20
C SER A 364 -18.57 -7.33 11.90
N ASP A 365 -19.44 -6.89 11.01
CA ASP A 365 -19.58 -7.45 9.66
C ASP A 365 -18.34 -7.17 8.79
N THR A 366 -18.35 -7.61 7.55
CA THR A 366 -17.22 -7.43 6.60
C THR A 366 -16.84 -5.95 6.44
N TRP A 367 -17.82 -5.06 6.38
CA TRP A 367 -17.63 -3.61 6.19
C TRP A 367 -17.39 -2.84 7.48
N SER A 368 -17.72 -3.43 8.65
CA SER A 368 -17.81 -2.73 9.95
C SER A 368 -18.80 -1.57 9.89
N HIS A 369 -20.01 -1.83 9.36
CA HIS A 369 -21.05 -0.82 9.25
C HIS A 369 -21.34 -0.13 10.59
N GLY A 370 -21.53 1.19 10.54
CA GLY A 370 -21.86 2.02 11.69
C GLY A 370 -20.72 2.21 12.70
N LEU A 371 -19.53 1.66 12.45
CA LEU A 371 -18.37 1.87 13.28
C LEU A 371 -17.46 2.96 12.69
N LEU A 372 -16.93 3.82 13.56
CA LEU A 372 -15.88 4.79 13.25
C LEU A 372 -14.52 4.40 13.87
N ARG A 373 -14.53 3.43 14.77
CA ARG A 373 -13.33 2.95 15.49
C ARG A 373 -13.48 1.52 15.93
N PHE A 374 -12.38 0.80 16.02
CA PHE A 374 -12.32 -0.52 16.63
C PHE A 374 -12.08 -0.43 18.14
N SER A 375 -12.15 -1.58 18.85
CA SER A 375 -11.88 -1.65 20.27
C SER A 375 -10.51 -1.05 20.61
N GLU A 376 -10.44 -0.37 21.74
CA GLU A 376 -9.16 0.11 22.31
C GLU A 376 -8.49 -0.93 23.21
N GLU A 377 -9.25 -1.90 23.69
CA GLU A 377 -8.78 -2.92 24.62
C GLU A 377 -8.14 -4.08 23.86
N ALA A 378 -6.85 -4.30 24.11
CA ALA A 378 -6.13 -5.46 23.63
C ALA A 378 -6.52 -6.70 24.43
N MET A 379 -6.90 -7.78 23.75
CA MET A 379 -7.12 -9.08 24.35
C MET A 379 -5.80 -9.75 24.76
N GLU A 380 -4.80 -9.57 23.92
CA GLU A 380 -3.49 -10.19 24.04
C GLU A 380 -2.43 -9.31 23.36
N LYS A 381 -1.22 -9.36 23.87
CA LYS A 381 -0.03 -8.79 23.23
C LYS A 381 0.90 -9.92 22.79
N VAL A 382 1.68 -9.65 21.75
CA VAL A 382 2.64 -10.62 21.23
C VAL A 382 3.63 -11.06 22.30
N SER A 383 3.89 -12.36 22.34
CA SER A 383 4.97 -12.96 23.13
C SER A 383 6.15 -13.25 22.22
N TRP A 384 7.22 -12.49 22.38
CA TRP A 384 8.45 -12.67 21.63
C TRP A 384 9.42 -13.61 22.34
N GLY A 385 10.13 -14.43 21.57
CA GLY A 385 11.29 -15.20 22.04
C GLY A 385 12.57 -14.36 22.05
N ASP A 386 13.71 -15.03 22.22
CA ASP A 386 15.01 -14.38 22.20
C ASP A 386 15.45 -14.02 20.78
N PRO A 387 16.04 -12.85 20.57
CA PRO A 387 16.55 -12.44 19.27
C PRO A 387 17.80 -13.23 18.85
N LYS A 388 17.96 -13.40 17.54
CA LYS A 388 19.15 -13.98 16.92
C LYS A 388 19.70 -13.00 15.91
N ILE A 389 20.96 -12.64 16.04
CA ILE A 389 21.67 -11.87 15.01
C ILE A 389 21.99 -12.83 13.86
N ILE A 390 21.54 -12.49 12.67
CA ILE A 390 21.75 -13.27 11.45
C ILE A 390 22.89 -12.67 10.63
N ASP A 391 22.83 -11.36 10.35
CA ASP A 391 23.88 -10.65 9.63
C ASP A 391 24.55 -9.63 10.55
N SER A 392 25.86 -9.47 10.40
CA SER A 392 26.66 -8.52 11.17
C SER A 392 27.82 -7.97 10.31
N GLY A 393 27.48 -7.57 9.11
CA GLY A 393 28.46 -7.11 8.13
C GLY A 393 28.71 -5.60 8.19
N PRO A 394 29.57 -5.09 7.30
CA PRO A 394 29.93 -3.67 7.32
C PRO A 394 28.81 -2.75 6.85
N LEU A 395 27.86 -3.24 6.05
CA LEU A 395 26.80 -2.43 5.44
C LEU A 395 25.45 -2.58 6.13
N MET A 396 25.18 -3.75 6.73
CA MET A 396 23.89 -4.05 7.36
C MET A 396 24.07 -5.06 8.49
N ALA A 397 23.27 -4.90 9.54
CA ALA A 397 23.02 -5.96 10.52
C ALA A 397 21.55 -6.31 10.55
N SER A 398 21.26 -7.59 10.77
CA SER A 398 19.90 -8.08 10.95
C SER A 398 19.74 -8.92 12.21
N ALA A 399 18.56 -8.82 12.82
CA ALA A 399 18.15 -9.59 13.97
C ALA A 399 16.77 -10.21 13.73
N ILE A 400 16.64 -11.52 13.91
CA ILE A 400 15.37 -12.23 13.77
C ILE A 400 14.82 -12.60 15.16
N VAL A 401 13.52 -12.36 15.33
CA VAL A 401 12.77 -12.74 16.54
C VAL A 401 11.50 -13.48 16.12
N SER A 402 11.30 -14.66 16.68
CA SER A 402 10.04 -15.41 16.51
C SER A 402 9.10 -15.12 17.68
N GLY A 403 7.79 -15.08 17.40
CA GLY A 403 6.79 -14.81 18.40
C GLY A 403 5.46 -15.50 18.12
N THR A 404 4.56 -15.41 19.10
CA THR A 404 3.19 -15.90 19.00
C THR A 404 2.21 -14.87 19.54
N ILE A 405 1.00 -14.87 18.97
CA ILE A 405 -0.16 -14.12 19.46
C ILE A 405 -1.42 -14.91 19.12
N GLY A 406 -2.24 -15.24 20.12
CA GLY A 406 -3.34 -16.18 19.92
C GLY A 406 -2.84 -17.52 19.35
N GLU A 407 -3.46 -17.97 18.27
CA GLU A 407 -3.09 -19.17 17.51
C GLU A 407 -2.07 -18.87 16.39
N SER A 408 -1.69 -17.61 16.21
CA SER A 408 -0.87 -17.13 15.11
C SER A 408 0.61 -17.13 15.44
N LYS A 409 1.45 -17.37 14.42
CA LYS A 409 2.91 -17.35 14.53
C LYS A 409 3.48 -16.18 13.75
N LEU A 410 4.53 -15.57 14.30
CA LEU A 410 5.16 -14.40 13.72
C LEU A 410 6.68 -14.56 13.68
N THR A 411 7.28 -13.95 12.67
CA THR A 411 8.73 -13.75 12.59
C THR A 411 8.98 -12.30 12.22
N ALA A 412 9.73 -11.59 13.05
CA ALA A 412 10.14 -10.21 12.82
C ALA A 412 11.64 -10.20 12.50
N GLU A 413 12.00 -9.70 11.33
CA GLU A 413 13.37 -9.43 10.95
C GLU A 413 13.60 -7.92 10.97
N TRP A 414 14.45 -7.49 11.89
CA TRP A 414 14.86 -6.11 12.05
C TRP A 414 16.21 -5.85 11.41
N ARG A 415 16.35 -4.76 10.68
CA ARG A 415 17.56 -4.40 9.95
C ARG A 415 17.98 -2.95 10.22
N VAL A 416 19.26 -2.71 10.35
CA VAL A 416 19.88 -1.38 10.34
C VAL A 416 20.96 -1.33 9.28
N PHE A 417 21.16 -0.16 8.67
CA PHE A 417 22.02 0.01 7.50
C PHE A 417 23.05 1.09 7.74
N ALA A 418 24.28 0.87 7.29
CA ALA A 418 25.35 1.85 7.39
C ALA A 418 25.01 3.11 6.59
N GLY A 419 25.12 4.28 7.23
CA GLY A 419 24.84 5.59 6.63
C GLY A 419 23.36 5.93 6.47
N GLU A 420 22.42 5.00 6.75
CA GLU A 420 21.00 5.25 6.59
C GLU A 420 20.32 5.56 7.95
N PRO A 421 19.43 6.57 7.99
CA PRO A 421 18.80 7.00 9.24
C PRO A 421 17.56 6.19 9.63
N TYR A 422 17.26 5.10 8.93
CA TYR A 422 16.05 4.30 9.18
C TYR A 422 16.35 2.91 9.73
N ILE A 423 15.36 2.37 10.41
CA ILE A 423 15.29 0.97 10.83
C ILE A 423 14.23 0.29 9.99
N GLU A 424 14.54 -0.87 9.43
CA GLU A 424 13.58 -1.65 8.64
C GLU A 424 13.08 -2.86 9.43
N LEU A 425 11.79 -3.16 9.27
CA LEU A 425 11.16 -4.37 9.76
C LEU A 425 10.52 -5.12 8.58
N LYS A 426 10.87 -6.38 8.42
CA LYS A 426 10.08 -7.37 7.69
C LYS A 426 9.35 -8.23 8.72
N LEU A 427 8.02 -8.24 8.67
CA LEU A 427 7.17 -9.00 9.57
C LEU A 427 6.41 -10.06 8.78
N ASP A 428 6.75 -11.32 9.00
CA ASP A 428 6.03 -12.47 8.47
C ASP A 428 5.04 -12.98 9.52
N VAL A 429 3.79 -13.19 9.13
CA VAL A 429 2.68 -13.61 9.98
C VAL A 429 2.00 -14.81 9.36
N PHE A 430 1.95 -15.93 10.07
CA PHE A 430 1.02 -17.01 9.77
C PHE A 430 -0.24 -16.80 10.61
N TRP A 431 -1.27 -16.22 9.98
CA TRP A 431 -2.49 -15.79 10.64
C TRP A 431 -3.52 -16.91 10.74
N ALA A 432 -3.98 -17.19 11.96
CA ALA A 432 -4.93 -18.28 12.25
C ALA A 432 -6.14 -17.82 13.07
N GLU A 433 -6.32 -16.50 13.25
CA GLU A 433 -7.36 -15.93 14.10
C GLU A 433 -8.71 -15.82 13.39
N ARG A 434 -9.78 -15.79 14.19
CA ARG A 434 -11.15 -15.55 13.72
C ARG A 434 -11.80 -14.48 14.57
N PHE A 435 -12.47 -13.52 13.90
CA PHE A 435 -13.11 -12.37 14.56
C PHE A 435 -12.12 -11.57 15.43
N ARG A 436 -10.95 -11.30 14.86
CA ARG A 436 -9.84 -10.59 15.49
C ARG A 436 -9.21 -9.59 14.51
N ILE A 437 -8.57 -8.61 15.12
CA ILE A 437 -7.74 -7.64 14.40
C ILE A 437 -6.33 -7.70 14.99
N LEU A 438 -5.32 -7.74 14.13
CA LEU A 438 -3.93 -7.56 14.49
C LEU A 438 -3.54 -6.11 14.24
N LYS A 439 -3.11 -5.43 15.30
CA LYS A 439 -2.59 -4.06 15.22
C LYS A 439 -1.14 -3.99 15.65
N MET A 440 -0.35 -3.19 14.91
CA MET A 440 0.99 -2.77 15.34
C MET A 440 0.86 -1.47 16.12
N GLU A 441 1.22 -1.51 17.39
CA GLU A 441 1.23 -0.35 18.28
C GLU A 441 2.61 0.32 18.29
N ILE A 442 2.63 1.62 18.14
CA ILE A 442 3.85 2.43 18.12
C ILE A 442 3.63 3.62 19.03
N SER A 443 4.52 3.81 20.00
CA SER A 443 4.50 5.00 20.84
C SER A 443 4.96 6.23 20.06
N THR A 444 4.28 7.35 20.24
CA THR A 444 4.72 8.62 19.65
C THR A 444 5.84 9.24 20.48
N PRO A 445 6.83 9.90 19.84
CA PRO A 445 7.96 10.51 20.56
C PRO A 445 7.53 11.71 21.40
N SER A 446 6.49 12.40 20.99
CA SER A 446 5.83 13.50 21.69
C SER A 446 4.33 13.42 21.45
N PRO A 447 3.48 13.56 22.50
CA PRO A 447 2.04 13.59 22.31
C PRO A 447 1.61 14.72 21.38
N SER A 448 0.69 14.42 20.46
CA SER A 448 0.12 15.38 19.53
C SER A 448 -1.34 15.04 19.22
N ASP A 449 -2.18 16.06 19.14
CA ASP A 449 -3.58 15.90 18.73
C ASP A 449 -3.75 15.71 17.21
N ILE A 450 -2.69 15.91 16.45
CA ILE A 450 -2.68 15.83 14.98
C ILE A 450 -1.49 14.99 14.52
N ARG A 451 -1.72 14.20 13.47
CA ARG A 451 -0.71 13.51 12.68
C ARG A 451 -0.83 13.91 11.22
N LEU A 452 0.17 13.57 10.41
CA LEU A 452 0.12 13.71 8.96
C LEU A 452 0.15 12.33 8.31
N ASP A 453 -0.86 12.01 7.51
CA ASP A 453 -0.94 10.73 6.78
C ASP A 453 -0.77 10.96 5.28
N GLY A 454 0.01 10.09 4.63
CA GLY A 454 -0.05 9.94 3.18
C GLY A 454 -1.41 9.37 2.78
N VAL A 455 -1.99 9.94 1.71
CA VAL A 455 -3.24 9.50 1.08
C VAL A 455 -3.08 9.53 -0.43
N MET A 456 -4.09 9.06 -1.19
CA MET A 456 -3.99 9.04 -2.64
C MET A 456 -3.80 10.45 -3.23
N GLY A 457 -2.63 10.70 -3.82
CA GLY A 457 -2.30 11.93 -4.54
C GLY A 457 -1.97 13.15 -3.67
N THR A 458 -1.94 13.01 -2.32
CA THR A 458 -1.61 14.10 -1.40
C THR A 458 -1.29 13.56 0.01
N ASN A 459 -1.21 14.45 0.99
CA ASN A 459 -1.17 14.12 2.40
C ASN A 459 -2.19 14.95 3.18
N LEU A 460 -2.64 14.45 4.32
CA LEU A 460 -3.66 15.10 5.14
C LEU A 460 -3.28 15.13 6.61
N GLY A 461 -3.45 16.31 7.24
CA GLY A 461 -3.44 16.46 8.69
C GLY A 461 -4.72 15.90 9.31
N ARG A 462 -4.60 14.94 10.22
CA ARG A 462 -5.73 14.23 10.84
C ARG A 462 -5.65 14.22 12.35
N LYS A 463 -6.82 14.26 12.99
CA LYS A 463 -6.92 14.20 14.44
C LYS A 463 -6.54 12.82 14.98
N ASN A 464 -5.87 12.82 16.13
CA ASN A 464 -5.55 11.63 16.91
C ASN A 464 -6.65 11.35 17.94
N ASP A 465 -7.86 11.11 17.47
CA ASP A 465 -9.07 10.92 18.31
C ASP A 465 -9.50 9.44 18.44
N GLY A 466 -8.72 8.52 17.88
CA GLY A 466 -8.99 7.08 17.89
C GLY A 466 -9.86 6.59 16.75
N SER A 467 -10.23 7.44 15.81
CA SER A 467 -10.95 7.02 14.61
C SER A 467 -10.04 6.18 13.71
N GLU A 468 -10.59 5.09 13.17
CA GLU A 468 -9.93 4.29 12.15
C GLU A 468 -10.03 5.00 10.81
N LEU A 469 -8.90 5.37 10.22
CA LEU A 469 -8.85 6.10 8.96
C LEU A 469 -7.95 5.38 7.95
N PRO A 470 -8.25 5.50 6.65
CA PRO A 470 -7.41 4.90 5.62
C PRO A 470 -6.10 5.67 5.51
N MET A 471 -5.01 4.95 5.34
CA MET A 471 -3.70 5.53 5.03
C MET A 471 -3.13 4.93 3.75
N ARG A 472 -2.21 5.64 3.13
CA ARG A 472 -1.42 5.17 2.02
C ARG A 472 0.04 5.51 2.24
N ASP A 473 0.84 4.47 2.18
CA ASP A 473 2.29 4.53 2.11
C ASP A 473 2.99 4.95 3.40
N TRP A 474 2.55 5.99 4.13
CA TRP A 474 3.23 6.43 5.35
C TRP A 474 2.33 7.26 6.30
N THR A 475 2.78 7.35 7.55
CA THR A 475 2.25 8.27 8.57
C THR A 475 3.39 8.95 9.32
N LEU A 476 3.19 10.22 9.72
CA LEU A 476 4.14 11.04 10.45
C LEU A 476 3.53 11.48 11.78
N LEU A 477 4.13 11.01 12.87
CA LEU A 477 3.61 11.06 14.24
C LEU A 477 4.42 12.02 15.12
N GLY A 478 3.76 12.69 16.04
CA GLY A 478 4.37 13.61 17.00
C GLY A 478 4.14 15.07 16.67
N ASP A 479 4.47 15.94 17.62
CA ASP A 479 4.33 17.39 17.49
C ASP A 479 5.31 17.95 16.44
N ALA A 480 4.83 18.85 15.60
CA ALA A 480 5.63 19.49 14.56
C ALA A 480 6.79 20.36 15.11
N ALA A 481 6.72 20.81 16.35
CA ALA A 481 7.77 21.56 17.03
C ALA A 481 8.86 20.68 17.68
N SER A 482 8.75 19.34 17.53
CA SER A 482 9.63 18.34 18.17
C SER A 482 10.09 17.33 17.13
N PRO A 483 11.14 16.53 17.41
CA PRO A 483 11.47 15.39 16.56
C PRO A 483 10.28 14.45 16.41
N ARG A 484 9.97 14.04 15.19
CA ARG A 484 8.82 13.21 14.83
C ARG A 484 9.25 11.82 14.42
N LEU A 485 8.33 10.88 14.55
CA LEU A 485 8.47 9.51 14.05
C LEU A 485 7.67 9.35 12.75
N ALA A 486 8.34 8.99 11.67
CA ALA A 486 7.65 8.56 10.45
C ALA A 486 7.68 7.04 10.34
N VAL A 487 6.56 6.48 9.88
CA VAL A 487 6.41 5.06 9.58
C VAL A 487 6.01 4.92 8.12
N VAL A 488 6.92 4.44 7.30
CA VAL A 488 6.64 4.05 5.91
C VAL A 488 6.16 2.60 5.93
N ALA A 489 4.93 2.38 5.49
CA ALA A 489 4.23 1.10 5.59
C ALA A 489 3.34 0.86 4.35
N PRO A 490 3.94 0.60 3.18
CA PRO A 490 3.21 0.53 1.91
C PRO A 490 2.20 -0.62 1.83
N ASP A 491 2.33 -1.61 2.70
CA ASP A 491 1.47 -2.80 2.75
C ASP A 491 0.33 -2.68 3.78
N VAL A 492 0.14 -1.48 4.38
CA VAL A 492 -0.89 -1.19 5.40
C VAL A 492 -1.80 -0.07 4.92
N TYR A 493 -3.10 -0.22 5.11
CA TYR A 493 -4.12 0.67 4.53
C TYR A 493 -5.04 1.33 5.56
N GLY A 494 -4.88 1.03 6.85
CA GLY A 494 -5.69 1.61 7.91
C GLY A 494 -4.91 1.82 9.18
N LEU A 495 -5.22 2.88 9.91
CA LEU A 495 -4.68 3.13 11.24
C LEU A 495 -5.65 3.94 12.09
N ASP A 496 -5.53 3.79 13.40
CA ASP A 496 -6.04 4.72 14.40
C ASP A 496 -4.91 5.33 15.22
N ALA A 497 -5.13 6.50 15.80
CA ALA A 497 -4.15 7.11 16.68
C ALA A 497 -4.79 7.86 17.85
N ARG A 498 -4.05 7.91 18.95
CA ARG A 498 -4.23 8.77 20.11
C ARG A 498 -2.99 9.67 20.24
N PRO A 499 -3.03 10.75 21.02
CA PRO A 499 -1.87 11.66 21.13
C PRO A 499 -0.54 10.96 21.45
N GLU A 500 -0.58 9.90 22.26
CA GLU A 500 0.59 9.16 22.74
C GLU A 500 0.95 7.90 21.93
N ARG A 501 0.08 7.45 21.00
CA ARG A 501 0.30 6.22 20.22
C ARG A 501 -0.42 6.21 18.89
N ALA A 502 0.12 5.46 17.95
CA ALA A 502 -0.57 5.04 16.72
C ALA A 502 -0.68 3.51 16.66
N ARG A 503 -1.74 3.01 16.02
CA ARG A 503 -1.96 1.58 15.79
C ARG A 503 -2.27 1.33 14.31
N LEU A 504 -1.35 0.71 13.60
CA LEU A 504 -1.53 0.31 12.21
C LEU A 504 -2.31 -1.01 12.15
N THR A 505 -3.35 -1.07 11.33
CA THR A 505 -4.18 -2.27 11.16
C THR A 505 -3.57 -3.19 10.14
N LEU A 506 -2.97 -4.29 10.60
CA LEU A 506 -2.26 -5.23 9.75
C LEU A 506 -3.21 -6.25 9.10
N LEU A 507 -4.00 -6.93 9.93
CA LEU A 507 -4.92 -7.99 9.50
C LEU A 507 -6.24 -7.88 10.24
N ARG A 508 -7.32 -8.23 9.55
CA ARG A 508 -8.66 -8.30 10.11
C ARG A 508 -9.38 -9.54 9.59
N SER A 509 -9.71 -10.46 10.47
CA SER A 509 -10.40 -11.71 10.15
C SER A 509 -11.89 -11.64 10.48
N SER A 510 -12.68 -11.09 9.57
CA SER A 510 -14.14 -11.16 9.59
C SER A 510 -14.65 -12.30 8.71
N MET A 511 -15.94 -12.62 8.81
CA MET A 511 -16.58 -13.50 7.83
C MET A 511 -16.69 -12.76 6.50
N MET A 512 -16.37 -13.42 5.39
CA MET A 512 -16.40 -12.81 4.06
C MET A 512 -17.83 -12.59 3.56
N ALA A 513 -18.06 -11.45 2.88
CA ALA A 513 -19.33 -11.08 2.27
C ALA A 513 -20.53 -11.12 3.25
N GLN A 514 -20.31 -10.75 4.50
CA GLN A 514 -21.30 -10.79 5.55
C GLN A 514 -21.72 -9.38 5.99
N HIS A 515 -23.03 -9.09 5.94
CA HIS A 515 -23.60 -7.79 6.33
C HIS A 515 -24.03 -7.71 7.80
N ASP A 516 -24.33 -8.85 8.43
CA ASP A 516 -24.78 -8.84 9.81
C ASP A 516 -23.60 -9.04 10.78
N PRO A 517 -23.61 -8.36 11.94
CA PRO A 517 -22.60 -8.60 12.96
C PRO A 517 -22.58 -10.08 13.37
N ALA A 518 -21.43 -10.69 13.28
CA ALA A 518 -21.02 -12.04 13.69
C ALA A 518 -22.17 -13.01 14.03
N PRO A 519 -22.91 -13.50 13.04
CA PRO A 519 -23.89 -14.56 13.27
C PRO A 519 -23.17 -15.85 13.69
N PRO A 520 -23.87 -16.84 14.24
CA PRO A 520 -23.29 -18.16 14.43
C PRO A 520 -22.63 -18.66 13.15
N LEU A 521 -21.37 -19.10 13.23
CA LEU A 521 -20.62 -19.58 12.08
C LEU A 521 -21.39 -20.71 11.38
N ALA A 522 -21.83 -20.46 10.17
CA ALA A 522 -22.32 -21.53 9.30
C ALA A 522 -21.15 -22.49 9.01
N PRO A 523 -21.38 -23.81 8.83
CA PRO A 523 -20.32 -24.78 8.58
C PRO A 523 -19.43 -24.48 7.36
N ARG A 524 -19.91 -23.67 6.42
CA ARG A 524 -19.20 -23.27 5.20
C ARG A 524 -18.77 -21.79 5.20
N ALA A 525 -18.85 -21.10 6.34
CA ALA A 525 -18.39 -19.73 6.45
C ALA A 525 -16.88 -19.64 6.19
N VAL A 526 -16.49 -18.71 5.35
CA VAL A 526 -15.08 -18.41 5.06
C VAL A 526 -14.69 -17.17 5.86
N ILE A 527 -13.61 -17.29 6.61
CA ILE A 527 -13.00 -16.20 7.36
C ILE A 527 -11.88 -15.60 6.53
N SER A 528 -11.84 -14.28 6.43
CA SER A 528 -10.85 -13.57 5.63
C SER A 528 -9.44 -13.70 6.21
N ASP A 529 -8.46 -13.44 5.35
CA ASP A 529 -7.05 -13.24 5.70
C ASP A 529 -6.35 -14.40 6.43
N GLN A 530 -6.85 -15.62 6.32
CA GLN A 530 -6.17 -16.78 6.90
C GLN A 530 -4.91 -17.14 6.10
N GLY A 531 -3.83 -17.55 6.79
CA GLY A 531 -2.60 -18.03 6.17
C GLY A 531 -1.42 -17.05 6.28
N ALA A 532 -0.50 -17.10 5.31
CA ALA A 532 0.75 -16.36 5.36
C ALA A 532 0.61 -14.93 4.79
N HIS A 533 1.16 -13.97 5.55
CA HIS A 533 1.25 -12.57 5.17
C HIS A 533 2.63 -12.00 5.49
N THR A 534 3.13 -11.14 4.64
CA THR A 534 4.37 -10.38 4.86
C THR A 534 4.07 -8.88 4.83
N PHE A 535 4.69 -8.15 5.75
CA PHE A 535 4.64 -6.70 5.83
C PHE A 535 6.05 -6.14 5.89
N ARG A 536 6.24 -4.95 5.34
CA ARG A 536 7.52 -4.23 5.36
C ARG A 536 7.30 -2.83 5.88
N PHE A 537 8.20 -2.39 6.75
CA PHE A 537 8.16 -1.08 7.38
C PHE A 537 9.54 -0.44 7.37
N ARG A 538 9.57 0.89 7.24
CA ARG A 538 10.74 1.71 7.57
C ARG A 538 10.35 2.75 8.59
N PHE A 539 11.17 2.88 9.61
CA PHE A 539 10.96 3.81 10.71
C PHE A 539 12.05 4.88 10.68
N PHE A 540 11.64 6.14 10.73
CA PHE A 540 12.53 7.30 10.73
C PHE A 540 12.22 8.16 11.94
N PHE A 541 13.25 8.75 12.54
CA PHE A 541 13.06 9.70 13.62
C PHE A 541 13.94 10.93 13.41
N GLY A 542 13.37 12.14 13.56
CA GLY A 542 14.13 13.37 13.39
C GLY A 542 13.25 14.61 13.30
N GLU A 543 13.91 15.77 13.27
CA GLU A 543 13.26 17.08 13.15
C GLU A 543 12.88 17.42 11.70
N SER A 544 13.68 16.95 10.73
CA SER A 544 13.61 17.36 9.32
C SER A 544 13.18 16.21 8.40
N LEU A 545 12.05 15.57 8.74
CA LEU A 545 11.47 14.54 7.87
C LEU A 545 10.58 15.20 6.81
N SER A 546 11.01 15.13 5.54
CA SER A 546 10.23 15.69 4.42
C SER A 546 9.24 14.67 3.86
N VAL A 547 8.10 15.15 3.38
CA VAL A 547 7.10 14.32 2.70
C VAL A 547 7.69 13.66 1.45
N GLU A 548 8.51 14.39 0.70
CA GLU A 548 9.16 13.90 -0.52
C GLU A 548 10.11 12.71 -0.23
N ASP A 549 10.83 12.76 0.90
CA ASP A 549 11.66 11.63 1.33
C ASP A 549 10.83 10.41 1.68
N LEU A 550 9.70 10.59 2.39
CA LEU A 550 8.80 9.50 2.75
C LEU A 550 8.18 8.86 1.50
N ASP A 551 7.72 9.67 0.53
CA ASP A 551 7.20 9.19 -0.75
C ASP A 551 8.25 8.44 -1.55
N ARG A 552 9.51 8.92 -1.57
CA ARG A 552 10.63 8.25 -2.23
C ARG A 552 10.92 6.88 -1.59
N HIS A 553 10.95 6.80 -0.25
CA HIS A 553 11.16 5.54 0.45
C HIS A 553 10.02 4.56 0.23
N ALA A 554 8.77 5.01 0.21
CA ALA A 554 7.62 4.19 -0.11
C ALA A 554 7.69 3.66 -1.55
N SER A 555 8.04 4.53 -2.51
CA SER A 555 8.25 4.13 -3.90
C SER A 555 9.37 3.09 -4.04
N ALA A 556 10.52 3.27 -3.40
CA ALA A 556 11.62 2.31 -3.43
C ALA A 556 11.25 0.94 -2.86
N MET A 557 10.35 0.89 -1.85
CA MET A 557 9.85 -0.37 -1.28
C MET A 557 8.85 -1.07 -2.21
N GLN A 558 8.10 -0.33 -3.02
CA GLN A 558 7.02 -0.86 -3.88
C GLN A 558 7.50 -1.13 -5.32
N ARG A 559 8.45 -0.35 -5.80
CA ARG A 559 8.99 -0.39 -7.17
C ARG A 559 10.48 -0.68 -7.13
N PRO A 560 10.88 -1.92 -6.84
CA PRO A 560 12.28 -2.26 -6.71
C PRO A 560 13.02 -2.08 -8.04
N VAL A 561 14.32 -1.83 -7.94
CA VAL A 561 15.24 -1.91 -9.06
C VAL A 561 15.28 -3.34 -9.59
N VAL A 562 15.23 -3.49 -10.90
CA VAL A 562 15.35 -4.81 -11.54
C VAL A 562 16.83 -5.18 -11.60
N VAL A 563 17.18 -6.34 -11.03
CA VAL A 563 18.57 -6.81 -10.96
C VAL A 563 18.68 -8.19 -11.62
N THR A 564 19.70 -8.39 -12.43
CA THR A 564 19.98 -9.69 -13.08
C THR A 564 21.46 -9.88 -13.36
N ASP A 565 21.86 -11.14 -13.59
CA ASP A 565 23.20 -11.45 -14.08
C ASP A 565 23.29 -11.32 -15.60
N ALA A 566 24.43 -10.80 -16.07
CA ALA A 566 24.82 -10.86 -17.46
C ALA A 566 26.16 -11.60 -17.58
N THR A 567 26.11 -12.82 -18.09
CA THR A 567 27.29 -13.64 -18.40
C THR A 567 27.69 -13.41 -19.85
N GLY A 568 28.63 -12.48 -20.08
CA GLY A 568 29.27 -12.35 -21.40
C GLY A 568 30.20 -13.53 -21.68
N GLY A 569 30.01 -14.21 -22.82
CA GLY A 569 31.02 -15.09 -23.38
C GLY A 569 31.27 -16.46 -22.70
N MET A 570 30.41 -16.91 -21.78
CA MET A 570 30.46 -18.31 -21.38
C MET A 570 29.78 -19.19 -22.44
N PRO A 571 30.47 -20.22 -22.98
CA PRO A 571 29.79 -21.18 -23.82
C PRO A 571 28.69 -21.85 -22.98
N THR A 572 27.46 -21.83 -23.50
CA THR A 572 26.32 -22.62 -23.01
C THR A 572 26.78 -24.09 -22.95
N ILE A 573 27.15 -24.57 -21.78
CA ILE A 573 27.31 -25.99 -21.54
C ILE A 573 25.90 -26.53 -21.29
N TYR A 574 25.33 -27.18 -22.29
CA TYR A 574 24.12 -27.98 -22.19
C TYR A 574 24.37 -29.25 -21.38
#